data_e1195b50b59ceb000ad33eb44ada8dcb
#
_entry.id   e1195b50b59ceb000ad33eb44ada8dcb
#
_cell.length_a   1.000
_cell.length_b   1.000
_cell.length_c   1.000
_cell.angle_alpha   90.00
_cell.angle_beta   90.00
_cell.angle_gamma   90.00
#
_symmetry.space_group_name_H-M   'P 1'
#
loop_
_entity.id
_entity.type
_entity.pdbx_description
1 polymer ?
#
loop_
_entity_poly.entity_id
_entity_poly.type
_entity_poly.pdbx_seq_one_letter_code
_entity_poly.pdbx_strand_id
1 'polypeptide(L)'
;DSAIMLTSMAGHDARATPSADISVPDFEVALTGDIRGLRVGVPQEYRVDAMPSEIETLWQQGMDWMRDAGAEIVDVSLPHTKYALPAYYIIAPAEASSNLARYDGVRYGARKPGADIDDMYAQTRGAGFGEEVQRRLLIGTYALSAGYYDAYYLKALQVRRLIAQDFEKAYEKCDVLLTPTAPSAAFALDKAQADPLEMYLNDVFTVTVNLAGLPG
;
A
#
# COMPACT_ATOMS: atom_id res chain seq x y z
N ASP A 1 10.65 9.56 17.45
CA ASP A 1 11.28 9.92 16.15
C ASP A 1 10.22 10.11 15.06
N SER A 2 9.24 9.18 14.90
CA SER A 2 8.20 9.27 13.84
C SER A 2 7.38 10.56 13.93
N ALA A 3 6.97 11.00 15.11
CA ALA A 3 6.23 12.25 15.30
C ALA A 3 7.05 13.47 14.88
N ILE A 4 8.33 13.53 15.26
CA ILE A 4 9.26 14.60 14.88
C ILE A 4 9.44 14.64 13.36
N MET A 5 9.65 13.48 12.74
CA MET A 5 9.79 13.37 11.29
C MET A 5 8.51 13.79 10.57
N LEU A 6 7.35 13.35 11.07
CA LEU A 6 6.07 13.71 10.48
C LEU A 6 5.80 15.22 10.58
N THR A 7 6.09 15.85 11.72
CA THR A 7 6.00 17.32 11.88
C THR A 7 6.87 18.05 10.86
N SER A 8 8.08 17.52 10.57
CA SER A 8 9.01 18.14 9.62
C SER A 8 8.58 17.97 8.15
N MET A 9 7.84 16.90 7.82
CA MET A 9 7.44 16.56 6.44
C MET A 9 6.03 17.05 6.09
N ALA A 10 5.14 17.18 7.09
CA ALA A 10 3.76 17.58 6.86
C ALA A 10 3.68 19.08 6.55
N GLY A 11 2.69 19.44 5.72
CA GLY A 11 2.42 20.84 5.37
C GLY A 11 1.75 20.97 4.01
N HIS A 12 1.16 22.12 3.77
CA HIS A 12 0.55 22.44 2.48
C HIS A 12 1.62 22.80 1.45
N ASP A 13 1.56 22.17 0.27
CA ASP A 13 2.31 22.57 -0.92
C ASP A 13 1.33 23.07 -2.00
N ALA A 14 1.30 24.38 -2.23
CA ALA A 14 0.44 25.01 -3.24
C ALA A 14 0.71 24.54 -4.69
N ARG A 15 1.85 23.87 -4.94
CA ARG A 15 2.20 23.31 -6.25
C ARG A 15 1.68 21.87 -6.44
N ALA A 16 1.20 21.24 -5.36
CA ALA A 16 0.68 19.89 -5.38
C ALA A 16 -0.85 19.91 -5.18
N THR A 17 -1.61 19.72 -6.25
CA THR A 17 -3.08 19.76 -6.22
C THR A 17 -3.73 18.89 -5.13
N PRO A 18 -3.21 17.68 -4.78
CA PRO A 18 -3.78 16.86 -3.72
C PRO A 18 -3.39 17.31 -2.30
N SER A 19 -2.50 18.31 -2.15
CA SER A 19 -2.06 18.78 -0.85
C SER A 19 -3.18 19.57 -0.17
N ALA A 20 -3.65 19.08 0.98
CA ALA A 20 -4.70 19.75 1.74
C ALA A 20 -4.17 21.01 2.43
N ASP A 21 -4.93 22.11 2.32
CA ASP A 21 -4.63 23.37 3.04
C ASP A 21 -5.21 23.31 4.46
N ILE A 22 -4.53 22.56 5.30
CA ILE A 22 -4.88 22.42 6.73
C ILE A 22 -3.66 22.68 7.60
N SER A 23 -3.89 23.16 8.82
CA SER A 23 -2.82 23.35 9.79
C SER A 23 -2.23 22.01 10.21
N VAL A 24 -0.88 21.94 10.28
CA VAL A 24 -0.19 20.74 10.79
C VAL A 24 -0.33 20.70 12.30
N PRO A 25 -0.86 19.60 12.88
CA PRO A 25 -0.89 19.42 14.33
C PRO A 25 0.53 19.26 14.89
N ASP A 26 0.69 19.58 16.17
CA ASP A 26 1.89 19.18 16.91
C ASP A 26 1.74 17.69 17.30
N PHE A 27 2.38 16.83 16.53
CA PHE A 27 2.29 15.37 16.73
C PHE A 27 3.04 14.91 18.00
N GLU A 28 4.01 15.69 18.51
CA GLU A 28 4.77 15.34 19.72
C GLU A 28 3.93 15.48 20.99
N VAL A 29 2.93 16.35 21.01
CA VAL A 29 2.01 16.53 22.15
C VAL A 29 1.20 15.25 22.43
N ALA A 30 0.96 14.41 21.40
CA ALA A 30 0.26 13.14 21.56
C ALA A 30 1.14 12.04 22.21
N LEU A 31 2.46 12.26 22.36
CA LEU A 31 3.38 11.28 22.92
C LEU A 31 3.35 11.34 24.46
N THR A 32 2.33 10.77 25.06
CA THR A 32 2.15 10.73 26.53
C THR A 32 3.11 9.77 27.24
N GLY A 33 3.69 8.81 26.50
CA GLY A 33 4.49 7.71 27.05
C GLY A 33 3.66 6.66 27.80
N ASP A 34 2.34 6.74 27.74
CA ASP A 34 1.42 5.81 28.42
C ASP A 34 0.45 5.18 27.40
N ILE A 35 0.43 3.85 27.35
CA ILE A 35 -0.47 3.07 26.50
C ILE A 35 -1.42 2.18 27.30
N ARG A 36 -1.56 2.40 28.60
CA ARG A 36 -2.46 1.63 29.46
C ARG A 36 -3.90 1.78 29.01
N GLY A 37 -4.57 0.63 28.82
CA GLY A 37 -5.94 0.59 28.34
C GLY A 37 -6.11 0.78 26.83
N LEU A 38 -5.01 0.97 26.06
CA LEU A 38 -5.05 0.95 24.60
C LEU A 38 -5.39 -0.45 24.12
N ARG A 39 -6.44 -0.60 23.32
CA ARG A 39 -6.82 -1.88 22.71
C ARG A 39 -6.07 -2.08 21.41
N VAL A 40 -5.20 -3.08 21.38
CA VAL A 40 -4.36 -3.41 20.22
C VAL A 40 -4.92 -4.65 19.55
N GLY A 41 -5.48 -4.48 18.35
CA GLY A 41 -6.03 -5.56 17.55
C GLY A 41 -4.95 -6.36 16.83
N VAL A 42 -5.09 -7.68 16.86
CA VAL A 42 -4.20 -8.61 16.14
C VAL A 42 -5.03 -9.41 15.15
N PRO A 43 -4.83 -9.21 13.82
CA PRO A 43 -5.60 -9.91 12.80
C PRO A 43 -5.24 -11.40 12.73
N GLN A 44 -6.22 -12.27 12.87
CA GLN A 44 -6.02 -13.72 12.83
C GLN A 44 -5.55 -14.20 11.45
N GLU A 45 -6.05 -13.58 10.39
CA GLU A 45 -5.73 -13.92 8.99
C GLU A 45 -4.30 -13.57 8.57
N TYR A 46 -3.59 -12.80 9.41
CA TYR A 46 -2.18 -12.49 9.16
C TYR A 46 -1.23 -13.58 9.70
N ARG A 47 -1.75 -14.55 10.46
CA ARG A 47 -1.04 -15.78 10.83
C ARG A 47 -1.12 -16.76 9.67
N VAL A 48 -0.22 -16.58 8.68
CA VAL A 48 -0.17 -17.44 7.50
C VAL A 48 0.79 -18.61 7.73
N ASP A 49 0.43 -19.81 7.26
CA ASP A 49 1.22 -21.04 7.45
C ASP A 49 2.66 -20.92 6.90
N ALA A 50 2.87 -20.04 5.93
CA ALA A 50 4.19 -19.79 5.32
C ALA A 50 5.02 -18.71 6.04
N MET A 51 4.54 -18.13 7.15
CA MET A 51 5.29 -17.12 7.88
C MET A 51 6.53 -17.74 8.52
N PRO A 52 7.75 -17.19 8.31
CA PRO A 52 8.93 -17.64 8.99
C PRO A 52 8.78 -17.53 10.51
N SER A 53 9.22 -18.54 11.24
CA SER A 53 9.12 -18.59 12.71
C SER A 53 9.81 -17.40 13.40
N GLU A 54 10.82 -16.82 12.76
CA GLU A 54 11.50 -15.62 13.24
C GLU A 54 10.53 -14.42 13.28
N ILE A 55 9.77 -14.20 12.21
CA ILE A 55 8.78 -13.08 12.12
C ILE A 55 7.64 -13.31 13.11
N GLU A 56 7.12 -14.53 13.20
CA GLU A 56 6.09 -14.89 14.19
C GLU A 56 6.58 -14.62 15.62
N THR A 57 7.82 -15.01 15.94
CA THR A 57 8.43 -14.79 17.26
C THR A 57 8.57 -13.31 17.57
N LEU A 58 9.03 -12.49 16.62
CA LEU A 58 9.16 -11.05 16.80
C LEU A 58 7.79 -10.36 16.95
N TRP A 59 6.80 -10.81 16.20
CA TRP A 59 5.43 -10.30 16.34
C TRP A 59 4.84 -10.64 17.70
N GLN A 60 5.01 -11.87 18.16
CA GLN A 60 4.60 -12.28 19.51
C GLN A 60 5.31 -11.45 20.59
N GLN A 61 6.60 -11.23 20.46
CA GLN A 61 7.38 -10.40 21.38
C GLN A 61 6.85 -8.96 21.42
N GLY A 62 6.47 -8.40 20.26
CA GLY A 62 5.84 -7.08 20.18
C GLY A 62 4.51 -7.01 20.96
N MET A 63 3.67 -8.05 20.84
CA MET A 63 2.43 -8.16 21.61
C MET A 63 2.70 -8.23 23.12
N ASP A 64 3.73 -8.98 23.53
CA ASP A 64 4.11 -9.11 24.94
C ASP A 64 4.61 -7.77 25.50
N TRP A 65 5.45 -7.05 24.78
CA TRP A 65 5.89 -5.69 25.20
C TRP A 65 4.73 -4.72 25.37
N MET A 66 3.74 -4.73 24.45
CA MET A 66 2.57 -3.87 24.60
C MET A 66 1.72 -4.27 25.80
N ARG A 67 1.55 -5.57 26.04
CA ARG A 67 0.81 -6.07 27.20
C ARG A 67 1.50 -5.68 28.51
N ASP A 68 2.83 -5.82 28.58
CA ASP A 68 3.64 -5.43 29.75
C ASP A 68 3.56 -3.92 30.02
N ALA A 69 3.40 -3.11 28.97
CA ALA A 69 3.18 -1.67 29.07
C ALA A 69 1.72 -1.29 29.41
N GLY A 70 0.83 -2.28 29.55
CA GLY A 70 -0.56 -2.10 30.01
C GLY A 70 -1.60 -1.97 28.91
N ALA A 71 -1.26 -2.27 27.65
CA ALA A 71 -2.22 -2.37 26.57
C ALA A 71 -3.01 -3.69 26.64
N GLU A 72 -4.22 -3.69 26.09
CA GLU A 72 -5.06 -4.87 25.92
C GLU A 72 -4.88 -5.45 24.51
N ILE A 73 -4.46 -6.71 24.41
CA ILE A 73 -4.34 -7.40 23.11
C ILE A 73 -5.66 -8.08 22.79
N VAL A 74 -6.24 -7.75 21.64
CA VAL A 74 -7.57 -8.19 21.18
C VAL A 74 -7.46 -8.89 19.84
N ASP A 75 -8.00 -10.11 19.74
CA ASP A 75 -8.09 -10.80 18.44
C ASP A 75 -9.17 -10.14 17.58
N VAL A 76 -8.79 -9.80 16.34
CA VAL A 76 -9.69 -9.26 15.32
C VAL A 76 -9.64 -10.11 14.05
N SER A 77 -10.63 -9.95 13.18
CA SER A 77 -10.71 -10.69 11.91
C SER A 77 -10.82 -9.74 10.74
N LEU A 78 -10.01 -10.00 9.70
CA LEU A 78 -9.99 -9.30 8.40
C LEU A 78 -10.18 -10.33 7.26
N PRO A 79 -11.36 -10.96 7.14
CA PRO A 79 -11.57 -12.17 6.33
C PRO A 79 -11.36 -11.97 4.82
N HIS A 80 -11.39 -10.72 4.33
CA HIS A 80 -11.15 -10.41 2.93
C HIS A 80 -9.67 -10.17 2.58
N THR A 81 -8.74 -10.28 3.54
CA THR A 81 -7.28 -10.14 3.34
C THR A 81 -6.76 -10.99 2.18
N LYS A 82 -7.23 -12.22 2.02
CA LYS A 82 -6.84 -13.14 0.93
C LYS A 82 -7.11 -12.60 -0.50
N TYR A 83 -7.97 -11.61 -0.63
CA TYR A 83 -8.28 -10.98 -1.92
C TYR A 83 -7.53 -9.65 -2.14
N ALA A 84 -6.74 -9.21 -1.17
CA ALA A 84 -6.12 -7.88 -1.20
C ALA A 84 -5.07 -7.75 -2.31
N LEU A 85 -4.14 -8.70 -2.43
CA LEU A 85 -3.13 -8.69 -3.48
C LEU A 85 -3.74 -8.70 -4.89
N PRO A 86 -4.64 -9.64 -5.24
CA PRO A 86 -5.30 -9.61 -6.54
C PRO A 86 -6.05 -8.30 -6.83
N ALA A 87 -6.77 -7.76 -5.85
CA ALA A 87 -7.48 -6.49 -6.01
C ALA A 87 -6.52 -5.32 -6.24
N TYR A 88 -5.43 -5.25 -5.48
CA TYR A 88 -4.39 -4.23 -5.63
C TYR A 88 -3.75 -4.28 -7.02
N TYR A 89 -3.38 -5.47 -7.52
CA TYR A 89 -2.74 -5.61 -8.83
C TYR A 89 -3.67 -5.38 -10.02
N ILE A 90 -4.97 -5.21 -9.78
CA ILE A 90 -5.92 -4.70 -10.76
C ILE A 90 -6.08 -3.18 -10.61
N ILE A 91 -6.33 -2.68 -9.39
CA ILE A 91 -6.65 -1.28 -9.15
C ILE A 91 -5.42 -0.38 -9.39
N ALA A 92 -4.28 -0.69 -8.77
CA ALA A 92 -3.10 0.16 -8.85
C ALA A 92 -2.56 0.30 -10.28
N PRO A 93 -2.41 -0.77 -11.09
CA PRO A 93 -2.05 -0.64 -12.49
C PRO A 93 -3.10 0.12 -13.33
N ALA A 94 -4.40 -0.10 -13.09
CA ALA A 94 -5.46 0.62 -13.79
C ALA A 94 -5.39 2.13 -13.52
N GLU A 95 -5.27 2.53 -12.26
CA GLU A 95 -5.09 3.92 -11.84
C GLU A 95 -3.78 4.51 -12.41
N ALA A 96 -2.68 3.76 -12.36
CA ALA A 96 -1.39 4.18 -12.90
C ALA A 96 -1.47 4.40 -14.41
N SER A 97 -2.11 3.51 -15.18
CA SER A 97 -2.25 3.65 -16.63
C SER A 97 -3.00 4.93 -17.01
N SER A 98 -4.03 5.28 -16.27
CA SER A 98 -4.80 6.50 -16.45
C SER A 98 -4.00 7.74 -16.03
N ASN A 99 -3.40 7.73 -14.84
CA ASN A 99 -2.69 8.88 -14.29
C ASN A 99 -1.41 9.21 -15.06
N LEU A 100 -0.68 8.19 -15.52
CA LEU A 100 0.57 8.36 -16.27
C LEU A 100 0.35 8.54 -17.79
N ALA A 101 -0.89 8.54 -18.27
CA ALA A 101 -1.20 8.81 -19.68
C ALA A 101 -0.71 10.19 -20.14
N ARG A 102 -0.68 11.16 -19.21
CA ARG A 102 -0.23 12.55 -19.49
C ARG A 102 1.27 12.73 -19.65
N TYR A 103 2.08 11.72 -19.29
CA TYR A 103 3.55 11.75 -19.45
C TYR A 103 3.92 11.23 -20.84
N ASP A 104 3.65 12.02 -21.85
CA ASP A 104 3.78 11.69 -23.28
C ASP A 104 4.82 12.56 -24.01
N GLY A 105 5.44 13.53 -23.29
CA GLY A 105 6.41 14.45 -23.87
C GLY A 105 5.81 15.57 -24.72
N VAL A 106 4.48 15.75 -24.74
CA VAL A 106 3.85 16.81 -25.55
C VAL A 106 3.86 18.14 -24.83
N ARG A 107 3.35 18.22 -23.61
CA ARG A 107 3.21 19.47 -22.86
C ARG A 107 4.36 19.76 -21.91
N TYR A 108 4.99 18.70 -21.39
CA TYR A 108 6.08 18.80 -20.42
C TYR A 108 6.90 17.49 -20.40
N GLY A 109 8.02 17.54 -19.70
CA GLY A 109 8.91 16.41 -19.54
C GLY A 109 9.84 16.20 -20.74
N ALA A 110 10.58 15.08 -20.68
CA ALA A 110 11.48 14.71 -21.76
C ALA A 110 10.68 14.25 -22.98
N ARG A 111 11.19 14.65 -24.19
CA ARG A 111 10.62 14.21 -25.47
C ARG A 111 11.72 13.55 -26.30
N LYS A 112 11.41 12.39 -26.86
CA LYS A 112 12.23 11.73 -27.89
C LYS A 112 11.59 11.98 -29.24
N PRO A 113 12.39 12.34 -30.29
CA PRO A 113 11.88 12.48 -31.65
C PRO A 113 11.38 11.13 -32.18
N GLY A 114 10.35 11.17 -33.01
CA GLY A 114 9.80 10.03 -33.73
C GLY A 114 9.55 10.39 -35.20
N ALA A 115 9.26 9.39 -36.03
CA ALA A 115 8.92 9.58 -37.43
C ALA A 115 7.55 10.26 -37.62
N ASP A 116 6.63 9.99 -36.69
CA ASP A 116 5.32 10.58 -36.56
C ASP A 116 4.94 10.74 -35.09
N ILE A 117 3.70 11.13 -34.81
CA ILE A 117 3.22 11.37 -33.42
C ILE A 117 3.16 10.07 -32.62
N ASP A 118 2.76 8.97 -33.22
CA ASP A 118 2.63 7.67 -32.54
C ASP A 118 4.01 7.11 -32.19
N ASP A 119 4.95 7.22 -33.12
CA ASP A 119 6.35 6.83 -32.88
C ASP A 119 7.00 7.73 -31.82
N MET A 120 6.75 9.05 -31.86
CA MET A 120 7.21 9.97 -30.80
C MET A 120 6.69 9.55 -29.42
N TYR A 121 5.42 9.19 -29.28
CA TYR A 121 4.86 8.68 -28.03
C TYR A 121 5.55 7.38 -27.61
N ALA A 122 5.71 6.43 -28.51
CA ALA A 122 6.35 5.15 -28.23
C ALA A 122 7.79 5.33 -27.77
N GLN A 123 8.59 6.14 -28.48
CA GLN A 123 9.99 6.44 -28.13
C GLN A 123 10.10 7.17 -26.79
N THR A 124 9.25 8.18 -26.56
CA THR A 124 9.28 8.98 -25.33
C THR A 124 8.90 8.14 -24.12
N ARG A 125 7.81 7.40 -24.18
CA ARG A 125 7.31 6.59 -23.07
C ARG A 125 8.17 5.36 -22.85
N GLY A 126 8.64 4.70 -23.91
CA GLY A 126 9.56 3.57 -23.83
C GLY A 126 10.89 3.92 -23.16
N ALA A 127 11.44 5.11 -23.44
CA ALA A 127 12.66 5.59 -22.81
C ALA A 127 12.45 6.17 -21.41
N GLY A 128 11.27 6.71 -21.13
CA GLY A 128 10.95 7.43 -19.88
C GLY A 128 10.47 6.54 -18.75
N PHE A 129 9.82 5.42 -19.04
CA PHE A 129 9.32 4.48 -18.04
C PHE A 129 10.24 3.26 -17.92
N GLY A 130 10.60 2.92 -16.66
CA GLY A 130 11.29 1.67 -16.37
C GLY A 130 10.42 0.44 -16.67
N GLU A 131 11.04 -0.72 -16.79
CA GLU A 131 10.41 -1.98 -17.22
C GLU A 131 9.18 -2.36 -16.38
N GLU A 132 9.27 -2.26 -15.04
CA GLU A 132 8.15 -2.58 -14.14
C GLU A 132 6.97 -1.61 -14.33
N VAL A 133 7.25 -0.31 -14.53
CA VAL A 133 6.19 0.68 -14.79
C VAL A 133 5.51 0.39 -16.12
N GLN A 134 6.27 0.06 -17.18
CA GLN A 134 5.72 -0.34 -18.48
C GLN A 134 4.80 -1.55 -18.35
N ARG A 135 5.22 -2.58 -17.59
CA ARG A 135 4.40 -3.78 -17.30
C ARG A 135 3.09 -3.41 -16.63
N ARG A 136 3.12 -2.56 -15.59
CA ARG A 136 1.93 -2.10 -14.88
C ARG A 136 1.01 -1.27 -15.77
N LEU A 137 1.55 -0.41 -16.62
CA LEU A 137 0.75 0.36 -17.58
C LEU A 137 0.03 -0.54 -18.58
N LEU A 138 0.67 -1.58 -19.09
CA LEU A 138 0.04 -2.56 -19.99
C LEU A 138 -1.09 -3.34 -19.29
N ILE A 139 -0.83 -3.84 -18.08
CA ILE A 139 -1.85 -4.55 -17.27
C ILE A 139 -3.04 -3.62 -16.98
N GLY A 140 -2.77 -2.38 -16.58
CA GLY A 140 -3.81 -1.39 -16.26
C GLY A 140 -4.66 -1.03 -17.48
N THR A 141 -4.02 -0.82 -18.62
CA THR A 141 -4.72 -0.53 -19.89
C THR A 141 -5.61 -1.70 -20.28
N TYR A 142 -5.15 -2.93 -20.12
CA TYR A 142 -5.95 -4.13 -20.37
C TYR A 142 -7.15 -4.21 -19.42
N ALA A 143 -6.93 -4.00 -18.11
CA ALA A 143 -7.99 -4.04 -17.10
C ALA A 143 -9.09 -2.97 -17.33
N LEU A 144 -8.74 -1.83 -17.93
CA LEU A 144 -9.68 -0.75 -18.26
C LEU A 144 -10.30 -0.88 -19.66
N SER A 145 -9.89 -1.87 -20.46
CA SER A 145 -10.41 -2.04 -21.81
C SER A 145 -11.85 -2.57 -21.83
N ALA A 146 -12.52 -2.38 -22.98
CA ALA A 146 -13.90 -2.81 -23.17
C ALA A 146 -14.07 -4.32 -22.92
N GLY A 147 -15.08 -4.69 -22.14
CA GLY A 147 -15.36 -6.07 -21.75
C GLY A 147 -14.59 -6.55 -20.50
N TYR A 148 -13.52 -5.88 -20.09
CA TYR A 148 -12.75 -6.23 -18.89
C TYR A 148 -12.97 -5.25 -17.73
N TYR A 149 -13.37 -4.01 -18.01
CA TYR A 149 -13.61 -2.99 -17.01
C TYR A 149 -14.58 -3.46 -15.92
N ASP A 150 -15.74 -3.95 -16.28
CA ASP A 150 -16.76 -4.43 -15.34
C ASP A 150 -16.32 -5.72 -14.63
N ALA A 151 -15.71 -6.64 -15.37
CA ALA A 151 -15.30 -7.94 -14.86
C ALA A 151 -14.13 -7.88 -13.88
N TYR A 152 -13.20 -6.96 -14.08
CA TYR A 152 -11.98 -6.85 -13.28
C TYR A 152 -11.96 -5.59 -12.42
N TYR A 153 -11.99 -4.39 -13.01
CA TYR A 153 -11.78 -3.15 -12.27
C TYR A 153 -12.92 -2.86 -11.30
N LEU A 154 -14.17 -2.89 -11.76
CA LEU A 154 -15.32 -2.69 -10.85
C LEU A 154 -15.40 -3.79 -9.79
N LYS A 155 -15.10 -5.03 -10.14
CA LYS A 155 -15.07 -6.13 -9.18
C LYS A 155 -13.99 -5.92 -8.12
N ALA A 156 -12.81 -5.47 -8.50
CA ALA A 156 -11.73 -5.15 -7.57
C ALA A 156 -12.10 -4.00 -6.63
N LEU A 157 -12.80 -2.96 -7.12
CA LEU A 157 -13.32 -1.88 -6.27
C LEU A 157 -14.36 -2.37 -5.26
N GLN A 158 -15.22 -3.32 -5.64
CA GLN A 158 -16.15 -3.96 -4.70
C GLN A 158 -15.41 -4.73 -3.60
N VAL A 159 -14.37 -5.50 -3.98
CA VAL A 159 -13.51 -6.19 -3.02
C VAL A 159 -12.79 -5.21 -2.10
N ARG A 160 -12.25 -4.11 -2.64
CA ARG A 160 -11.67 -3.03 -1.85
C ARG A 160 -12.64 -2.51 -0.78
N ARG A 161 -13.91 -2.32 -1.12
CA ARG A 161 -14.93 -1.89 -0.14
C ARG A 161 -15.15 -2.93 0.96
N LEU A 162 -15.16 -4.22 0.64
CA LEU A 162 -15.27 -5.28 1.64
C LEU A 162 -14.06 -5.29 2.58
N ILE A 163 -12.84 -5.11 2.04
CA ILE A 163 -11.62 -4.97 2.85
C ILE A 163 -11.73 -3.76 3.81
N ALA A 164 -12.17 -2.61 3.32
CA ALA A 164 -12.37 -1.43 4.19
C ALA A 164 -13.38 -1.70 5.32
N GLN A 165 -14.47 -2.42 5.01
CA GLN A 165 -15.47 -2.80 6.01
C GLN A 165 -14.93 -3.77 7.08
N ASP A 166 -13.96 -4.63 6.74
CA ASP A 166 -13.31 -5.47 7.74
C ASP A 166 -12.58 -4.61 8.78
N PHE A 167 -11.86 -3.58 8.33
CA PHE A 167 -11.20 -2.63 9.25
C PHE A 167 -12.21 -1.81 10.05
N GLU A 168 -13.29 -1.33 9.44
CA GLU A 168 -14.36 -0.63 10.14
C GLU A 168 -14.87 -1.47 11.34
N LYS A 169 -15.13 -2.77 11.12
CA LYS A 169 -15.56 -3.71 12.17
C LYS A 169 -14.47 -4.02 13.19
N ALA A 170 -13.20 -4.12 12.76
CA ALA A 170 -12.09 -4.36 13.67
C ALA A 170 -11.92 -3.18 14.63
N TYR A 171 -12.05 -1.95 14.16
CA TYR A 171 -11.96 -0.74 14.99
C TYR A 171 -13.14 -0.51 15.95
N GLU A 172 -14.22 -1.28 15.86
CA GLU A 172 -15.21 -1.33 16.91
C GLU A 172 -14.65 -1.99 18.19
N LYS A 173 -13.64 -2.87 18.04
CA LYS A 173 -13.04 -3.67 19.11
C LYS A 173 -11.68 -3.19 19.56
N CYS A 174 -10.93 -2.49 18.72
CA CYS A 174 -9.58 -2.04 19.01
C CYS A 174 -9.38 -0.59 18.56
N ASP A 175 -8.32 0.03 19.05
CA ASP A 175 -7.97 1.42 18.78
C ASP A 175 -6.85 1.50 17.73
N VAL A 176 -5.97 0.50 17.70
CA VAL A 176 -4.86 0.34 16.74
C VAL A 176 -4.72 -1.15 16.38
N LEU A 177 -4.04 -1.42 15.27
CA LEU A 177 -3.68 -2.77 14.85
C LEU A 177 -2.16 -2.97 14.92
N LEU A 178 -1.72 -4.13 15.40
CA LEU A 178 -0.34 -4.56 15.37
C LEU A 178 -0.18 -5.69 14.35
N THR A 179 0.59 -5.43 13.30
CA THR A 179 0.79 -6.38 12.19
C THR A 179 2.26 -6.49 11.83
N PRO A 180 2.72 -7.61 11.26
CA PRO A 180 3.99 -7.65 10.57
C PRO A 180 3.99 -6.67 9.40
N THR A 181 5.15 -6.13 9.05
CA THR A 181 5.31 -5.25 7.89
C THR A 181 5.66 -6.04 6.63
N ALA A 182 6.51 -7.04 6.77
CA ALA A 182 6.96 -7.89 5.66
C ALA A 182 7.05 -9.36 6.13
N PRO A 183 6.91 -10.33 5.21
CA PRO A 183 6.99 -11.75 5.54
C PRO A 183 8.40 -12.24 5.83
N SER A 184 9.42 -11.45 5.54
CA SER A 184 10.82 -11.83 5.73
C SER A 184 11.70 -10.64 6.07
N ALA A 185 12.93 -10.91 6.51
CA ALA A 185 13.99 -9.91 6.59
C ALA A 185 14.44 -9.48 5.19
N ALA A 186 15.23 -8.38 5.10
CA ALA A 186 15.78 -7.91 3.85
C ALA A 186 16.60 -9.00 3.14
N PHE A 187 16.40 -9.16 1.85
CA PHE A 187 17.21 -10.06 1.02
C PHE A 187 18.56 -9.44 0.67
N ALA A 188 19.54 -10.30 0.31
CA ALA A 188 20.87 -9.84 -0.07
C ALA A 188 20.85 -9.06 -1.40
N LEU A 189 21.67 -8.02 -1.50
CA LEU A 189 21.69 -7.10 -2.68
C LEU A 189 22.02 -7.81 -3.99
N ASP A 190 22.77 -8.92 -3.93
CA ASP A 190 23.16 -9.74 -5.09
C ASP A 190 22.12 -10.80 -5.48
N LYS A 191 21.10 -11.00 -4.65
CA LYS A 191 19.95 -11.85 -5.00
C LYS A 191 18.94 -11.07 -5.83
N ALA A 192 19.12 -11.08 -7.14
CA ALA A 192 18.04 -10.72 -8.04
C ALA A 192 16.91 -11.72 -7.85
N GLN A 193 15.73 -11.25 -7.42
CA GLN A 193 14.55 -12.11 -7.36
C GLN A 193 14.14 -12.44 -8.79
N ALA A 194 14.27 -13.71 -9.16
CA ALA A 194 14.00 -14.17 -10.53
C ALA A 194 12.49 -14.21 -10.85
N ASP A 195 11.64 -14.30 -9.81
CA ASP A 195 10.18 -14.34 -9.95
C ASP A 195 9.54 -13.06 -9.41
N PRO A 196 8.88 -12.26 -10.28
CA PRO A 196 8.11 -11.09 -9.85
C PRO A 196 7.03 -11.40 -8.80
N LEU A 197 6.47 -12.63 -8.79
CA LEU A 197 5.44 -13.02 -7.81
C LEU A 197 6.01 -13.10 -6.39
N GLU A 198 7.25 -13.55 -6.22
CA GLU A 198 7.89 -13.56 -4.89
C GLU A 198 8.06 -12.13 -4.35
N MET A 199 8.39 -11.18 -5.23
CA MET A 199 8.48 -9.77 -4.88
C MET A 199 7.13 -9.22 -4.41
N TYR A 200 6.06 -9.58 -5.11
CA TYR A 200 4.71 -9.10 -4.81
C TYR A 200 4.16 -9.66 -3.49
N LEU A 201 4.59 -10.84 -3.06
CA LEU A 201 4.20 -11.41 -1.77
C LEU A 201 4.76 -10.60 -0.58
N ASN A 202 5.79 -9.79 -0.77
CA ASN A 202 6.28 -8.91 0.30
C ASN A 202 5.24 -7.86 0.73
N ASP A 203 4.26 -7.55 -0.11
CA ASP A 203 3.23 -6.55 0.16
C ASP A 203 2.01 -7.13 0.92
N VAL A 204 1.99 -8.44 1.22
CA VAL A 204 0.80 -9.15 1.72
C VAL A 204 0.20 -8.52 2.99
N PHE A 205 1.03 -7.98 3.89
CA PHE A 205 0.59 -7.39 5.15
C PHE A 205 0.25 -5.90 5.05
N THR A 206 0.77 -5.20 4.06
CA THR A 206 0.62 -3.74 3.92
C THR A 206 -0.46 -3.33 2.93
N VAL A 207 -0.72 -4.16 1.93
CA VAL A 207 -1.64 -3.83 0.83
C VAL A 207 -3.09 -3.63 1.31
N THR A 208 -3.53 -4.35 2.33
CA THR A 208 -4.88 -4.23 2.89
C THR A 208 -5.13 -2.85 3.49
N VAL A 209 -4.16 -2.33 4.25
CA VAL A 209 -4.19 -0.99 4.86
C VAL A 209 -4.27 0.09 3.78
N ASN A 210 -3.44 -0.05 2.72
CA ASN A 210 -3.46 0.85 1.57
C ASN A 210 -4.82 0.83 0.83
N LEU A 211 -5.39 -0.36 0.60
CA LEU A 211 -6.71 -0.49 -0.04
C LEU A 211 -7.84 0.09 0.81
N ALA A 212 -7.74 -0.03 2.14
CA ALA A 212 -8.70 0.54 3.07
C ALA A 212 -8.56 2.07 3.20
N GLY A 213 -7.43 2.66 2.80
CA GLY A 213 -7.16 4.10 2.92
C GLY A 213 -6.84 4.52 4.35
N LEU A 214 -6.18 3.65 5.11
CA LEU A 214 -5.80 3.89 6.50
C LEU A 214 -4.32 4.27 6.62
N PRO A 215 -3.94 5.02 7.66
CA PRO A 215 -2.54 5.28 7.98
C PRO A 215 -1.85 4.03 8.52
N GLY A 216 -0.53 3.92 8.30
CA GLY A 216 0.30 2.84 8.79
C GLY A 216 1.78 3.24 8.91
#